data_1659bd49f42cd7325404e2af101d43f8
#
_entry.id   1659bd49f42cd7325404e2af101d43f8
#
_cell.length_a   1.000
_cell.length_b   1.000
_cell.length_c   1.000
_cell.angle_alpha   90.00
_cell.angle_beta   90.00
_cell.angle_gamma   90.00
#
_symmetry.space_group_name_H-M   'P 1'
#
loop_
_entity.id
_entity.type
_entity.pdbx_description
1 polymer ?
#
loop_
_entity_poly.entity_id
_entity_poly.type
_entity_poly.pdbx_seq_one_letter_code
_entity_poly.pdbx_strand_id
1 'polypeptide(L)'
;MTESSMRIWTGDGLTDAEFSAIIERLRNLRQFDLDQYKDRCVRRRIAKRLRACKVSDFASYLKRLEIDRQELDTLLATISIHVSQFFRNPDTFRVIEQKILPDLCRRARAAGHSKLSLWSAGCAAGEEPYSLALLVDDLSADDLEIRVLATDISEPVLETARTGLFDISRMKEVPSPVLDKYFRAEEQRYRLIEPVRNLVEFQAHNIMTDCDYPAADLILCRNVLIYFSRPEQERILRRFAAALPPHGALILGRSETITGDIRHYFKSEFPMERIYRRTEEPIELPDFENPAAEPGSRLMTTR
;
A
#
# COMPACT_ATOMS: atom_id res chain seq x y z
N MET A 1 -20.24 -49.88 -5.52
CA MET A 1 -20.26 -48.45 -5.85
C MET A 1 -20.02 -47.73 -4.53
N THR A 2 -18.78 -47.39 -4.25
CA THR A 2 -18.36 -46.70 -3.03
C THR A 2 -18.41 -45.21 -3.28
N GLU A 3 -19.32 -44.53 -2.62
CA GLU A 3 -19.33 -43.05 -2.55
C GLU A 3 -18.01 -42.59 -1.91
N SER A 4 -17.11 -42.08 -2.74
CA SER A 4 -15.94 -41.35 -2.29
C SER A 4 -16.44 -40.02 -1.77
N SER A 5 -16.70 -39.93 -0.45
CA SER A 5 -16.98 -38.64 0.20
C SER A 5 -15.77 -37.76 0.03
N MET A 6 -15.89 -36.76 -0.82
CA MET A 6 -14.88 -35.76 -1.06
C MET A 6 -14.61 -35.05 0.27
N ARG A 7 -13.53 -35.43 0.96
CA ARG A 7 -13.09 -34.76 2.19
C ARG A 7 -12.62 -33.37 1.83
N ILE A 8 -13.41 -32.36 2.17
CA ILE A 8 -13.02 -30.97 2.04
C ILE A 8 -11.97 -30.63 3.11
N TRP A 9 -10.93 -29.90 2.77
CA TRP A 9 -9.93 -29.44 3.74
C TRP A 9 -10.62 -28.59 4.84
N THR A 10 -10.55 -29.07 6.09
CA THR A 10 -11.22 -28.45 7.25
C THR A 10 -10.22 -27.98 8.31
N GLY A 11 -8.92 -27.89 7.97
CA GLY A 11 -7.88 -27.51 8.92
C GLY A 11 -8.13 -26.14 9.57
N ASP A 12 -7.95 -26.06 10.89
CA ASP A 12 -8.08 -24.81 11.66
C ASP A 12 -6.94 -23.82 11.37
N GLY A 13 -5.88 -24.25 10.72
CA GLY A 13 -4.73 -23.46 10.31
C GLY A 13 -3.79 -24.23 9.40
N LEU A 14 -2.81 -23.54 8.84
CA LEU A 14 -1.71 -24.14 8.09
C LEU A 14 -0.62 -24.63 9.05
N THR A 15 -0.10 -25.82 8.82
CA THR A 15 1.15 -26.27 9.44
C THR A 15 2.33 -25.46 8.91
N ASP A 16 3.47 -25.49 9.59
CA ASP A 16 4.68 -24.77 9.15
C ASP A 16 5.15 -25.28 7.78
N ALA A 17 5.08 -26.57 7.52
CA ALA A 17 5.43 -27.17 6.24
C ALA A 17 4.50 -26.71 5.10
N GLU A 18 3.18 -26.69 5.33
CA GLU A 18 2.20 -26.20 4.35
C GLU A 18 2.37 -24.73 4.07
N PHE A 19 2.64 -23.93 5.10
CA PHE A 19 2.90 -22.50 4.94
C PHE A 19 4.15 -22.26 4.11
N SER A 20 5.28 -22.91 4.44
CA SER A 20 6.53 -22.79 3.68
C SER A 20 6.35 -23.21 2.22
N ALA A 21 5.59 -24.29 1.96
CA ALA A 21 5.34 -24.73 0.59
C ALA A 21 4.54 -23.73 -0.23
N ILE A 22 3.56 -23.03 0.36
CA ILE A 22 2.85 -21.92 -0.34
C ILE A 22 3.77 -20.74 -0.59
N ILE A 23 4.57 -20.33 0.40
CA ILE A 23 5.51 -19.22 0.25
C ILE A 23 6.48 -19.50 -0.91
N GLU A 24 7.09 -20.68 -0.92
CA GLU A 24 7.99 -21.08 -2.00
C GLU A 24 7.28 -21.06 -3.37
N ARG A 25 6.04 -21.52 -3.43
CA ARG A 25 5.24 -21.52 -4.65
C ARG A 25 4.95 -20.09 -5.15
N LEU A 26 4.56 -19.18 -4.26
CA LEU A 26 4.28 -17.78 -4.61
C LEU A 26 5.55 -17.05 -5.04
N ARG A 27 6.69 -17.33 -4.40
CA ARG A 27 8.01 -16.81 -4.81
C ARG A 27 8.36 -17.25 -6.22
N ASN A 28 8.19 -18.53 -6.54
CA ASN A 28 8.53 -19.09 -7.85
C ASN A 28 7.57 -18.63 -8.97
N LEU A 29 6.28 -18.51 -8.70
CA LEU A 29 5.27 -18.18 -9.71
C LEU A 29 5.10 -16.68 -9.96
N ARG A 30 5.36 -15.84 -8.96
CA ARG A 30 5.09 -14.39 -9.00
C ARG A 30 6.20 -13.53 -8.42
N GLN A 31 7.32 -14.09 -8.00
CA GLN A 31 8.39 -13.39 -7.26
C GLN A 31 7.87 -12.67 -6.02
N PHE A 32 6.76 -13.19 -5.45
CA PHE A 32 6.10 -12.62 -4.29
C PHE A 32 6.67 -13.22 -3.02
N ASP A 33 7.49 -12.46 -2.30
CA ASP A 33 8.13 -12.90 -1.07
C ASP A 33 7.28 -12.56 0.15
N LEU A 34 6.95 -13.57 0.94
CA LEU A 34 6.15 -13.47 2.17
C LEU A 34 6.98 -13.57 3.46
N ASP A 35 8.27 -13.84 3.38
CA ASP A 35 9.14 -13.99 4.56
C ASP A 35 9.19 -12.73 5.42
N GLN A 36 8.88 -11.59 4.80
CA GLN A 36 8.89 -10.27 5.41
C GLN A 36 7.54 -9.87 6.05
N TYR A 37 6.51 -10.71 5.87
CA TYR A 37 5.19 -10.48 6.43
C TYR A 37 5.01 -11.15 7.80
N LYS A 38 4.06 -10.64 8.60
CA LYS A 38 3.69 -11.29 9.86
C LYS A 38 2.97 -12.61 9.59
N ASP A 39 3.62 -13.73 9.84
CA ASP A 39 3.14 -15.10 9.65
C ASP A 39 1.66 -15.30 10.00
N ARG A 40 1.27 -14.91 11.22
CA ARG A 40 -0.07 -15.15 11.74
C ARG A 40 -1.17 -14.55 10.85
N CYS A 41 -0.94 -13.38 10.27
CA CYS A 41 -1.92 -12.72 9.42
C CYS A 41 -2.05 -13.44 8.08
N VAL A 42 -0.91 -13.78 7.47
CA VAL A 42 -0.84 -14.46 6.18
C VAL A 42 -1.43 -15.86 6.28
N ARG A 43 -1.04 -16.66 7.27
CA ARG A 43 -1.56 -18.01 7.52
C ARG A 43 -3.09 -18.03 7.62
N ARG A 44 -3.66 -17.13 8.41
CA ARG A 44 -5.12 -17.05 8.58
C ARG A 44 -5.85 -16.78 7.25
N ARG A 45 -5.27 -15.99 6.37
CA ARG A 45 -5.86 -15.65 5.07
C ARG A 45 -5.73 -16.76 4.06
N ILE A 46 -4.57 -17.38 3.97
CA ILE A 46 -4.35 -18.56 3.15
C ILE A 46 -5.33 -19.66 3.58
N ALA A 47 -5.46 -19.92 4.88
CA ALA A 47 -6.42 -20.88 5.41
C ALA A 47 -7.88 -20.53 5.05
N LYS A 48 -8.24 -19.24 5.10
CA LYS A 48 -9.56 -18.79 4.64
C LYS A 48 -9.77 -19.05 3.14
N ARG A 49 -8.74 -18.84 2.31
CA ARG A 49 -8.83 -19.07 0.87
C ARG A 49 -8.94 -20.56 0.55
N LEU A 50 -8.13 -21.41 1.19
CA LEU A 50 -8.21 -22.89 1.07
C LEU A 50 -9.63 -23.39 1.35
N ARG A 51 -10.26 -22.94 2.44
CA ARG A 51 -11.65 -23.29 2.75
C ARG A 51 -12.63 -22.82 1.67
N ALA A 52 -12.46 -21.60 1.15
CA ALA A 52 -13.32 -21.05 0.09
C ALA A 52 -13.20 -21.82 -1.23
N CYS A 53 -12.03 -22.39 -1.52
CA CYS A 53 -11.79 -23.21 -2.72
C CYS A 53 -12.37 -24.61 -2.65
N LYS A 54 -12.83 -25.07 -1.48
CA LYS A 54 -13.39 -26.40 -1.27
C LYS A 54 -12.52 -27.54 -1.80
N VAL A 55 -11.20 -27.38 -1.71
CA VAL A 55 -10.23 -28.41 -2.14
C VAL A 55 -10.25 -29.62 -1.19
N SER A 56 -9.94 -30.80 -1.74
CA SER A 56 -9.92 -32.07 -0.95
C SER A 56 -8.77 -32.07 0.05
N ASP A 57 -7.62 -31.55 -0.34
CA ASP A 57 -6.38 -31.56 0.43
C ASP A 57 -5.46 -30.41 -0.01
N PHE A 58 -4.44 -30.18 0.78
CA PHE A 58 -3.45 -29.13 0.56
C PHE A 58 -2.63 -29.34 -0.73
N ALA A 59 -2.25 -30.59 -1.05
CA ALA A 59 -1.45 -30.88 -2.24
C ALA A 59 -2.22 -30.58 -3.54
N SER A 60 -3.53 -30.85 -3.54
CA SER A 60 -4.43 -30.47 -4.64
C SER A 60 -4.51 -28.95 -4.84
N TYR A 61 -4.46 -28.19 -3.73
CA TYR A 61 -4.41 -26.72 -3.82
C TYR A 61 -3.10 -26.20 -4.42
N LEU A 62 -1.96 -26.75 -4.01
CA LEU A 62 -0.67 -26.37 -4.60
C LEU A 62 -0.63 -26.62 -6.11
N LYS A 63 -1.13 -27.77 -6.58
CA LYS A 63 -1.24 -28.06 -8.01
C LYS A 63 -2.18 -27.08 -8.72
N ARG A 64 -3.28 -26.70 -8.08
CA ARG A 64 -4.21 -25.72 -8.64
C ARG A 64 -3.54 -24.37 -8.84
N LEU A 65 -2.72 -23.91 -7.91
CA LEU A 65 -1.99 -22.63 -8.05
C LEU A 65 -1.04 -22.61 -9.27
N GLU A 66 -0.55 -23.75 -9.74
CA GLU A 66 0.31 -23.86 -10.92
C GLU A 66 -0.45 -23.68 -12.24
N ILE A 67 -1.68 -24.18 -12.31
CA ILE A 67 -2.44 -24.27 -13.54
C ILE A 67 -3.54 -23.21 -13.65
N ASP A 68 -4.04 -22.73 -12.51
CA ASP A 68 -5.16 -21.78 -12.43
C ASP A 68 -4.63 -20.39 -12.03
N ARG A 69 -4.32 -19.56 -13.06
CA ARG A 69 -3.83 -18.19 -12.86
C ARG A 69 -4.83 -17.34 -12.09
N GLN A 70 -6.14 -17.56 -12.31
CA GLN A 70 -7.17 -16.79 -11.60
C GLN A 70 -7.19 -17.12 -10.12
N GLU A 71 -6.98 -18.39 -9.74
CA GLU A 71 -6.85 -18.78 -8.33
C GLU A 71 -5.61 -18.16 -7.70
N LEU A 72 -4.47 -18.17 -8.41
CA LEU A 72 -3.24 -17.56 -7.93
C LEU A 72 -3.42 -16.06 -7.67
N ASP A 73 -4.02 -15.33 -8.61
CA ASP A 73 -4.30 -13.89 -8.46
C ASP A 73 -5.31 -13.64 -7.31
N THR A 74 -6.30 -14.52 -7.13
CA THR A 74 -7.25 -14.44 -6.01
C THR A 74 -6.58 -14.72 -4.67
N LEU A 75 -5.63 -15.66 -4.61
CA LEU A 75 -4.84 -15.91 -3.40
C LEU A 75 -3.99 -14.69 -3.05
N LEU A 76 -3.28 -14.12 -4.01
CA LEU A 76 -2.49 -12.90 -3.82
C LEU A 76 -3.35 -11.74 -3.34
N ALA A 77 -4.50 -11.50 -3.97
CA ALA A 77 -5.47 -10.49 -3.53
C ALA A 77 -6.03 -10.77 -2.12
N THR A 78 -6.16 -12.04 -1.72
CA THR A 78 -6.58 -12.43 -0.38
C THR A 78 -5.49 -12.19 0.67
N ILE A 79 -4.23 -12.39 0.31
CA ILE A 79 -3.07 -12.12 1.18
C ILE A 79 -2.86 -10.61 1.30
N SER A 80 -2.86 -9.90 0.19
CA SER A 80 -2.79 -8.43 0.12
C SER A 80 -4.18 -7.88 0.44
N ILE A 81 -4.39 -7.28 1.63
CA ILE A 81 -5.73 -6.74 1.96
C ILE A 81 -5.95 -5.42 1.22
N HIS A 82 -6.81 -5.44 0.23
CA HIS A 82 -7.28 -4.26 -0.49
C HIS A 82 -8.64 -3.74 0.07
N VAL A 83 -8.82 -3.75 1.40
CA VAL A 83 -9.99 -3.11 2.03
C VAL A 83 -9.66 -1.65 2.30
N SER A 84 -10.11 -0.80 1.41
CA SER A 84 -10.06 0.65 1.53
C SER A 84 -11.47 1.25 1.47
N GLN A 85 -11.61 2.47 1.90
CA GLN A 85 -12.84 3.28 1.76
C GLN A 85 -12.44 4.75 1.62
N PHE A 86 -13.29 5.53 0.97
CA PHE A 86 -13.10 6.98 0.89
C PHE A 86 -13.03 7.61 2.27
N PHE A 87 -12.15 8.60 2.42
CA PHE A 87 -11.96 9.38 3.66
C PHE A 87 -11.79 8.52 4.93
N ARG A 88 -11.21 7.33 4.81
CA ARG A 88 -10.99 6.43 5.95
C ARG A 88 -10.34 7.17 7.11
N ASN A 89 -10.99 7.20 8.28
CA ASN A 89 -10.71 8.06 9.43
C ASN A 89 -10.86 9.56 9.07
N PRO A 90 -12.09 10.09 8.98
CA PRO A 90 -12.38 11.44 8.47
C PRO A 90 -11.58 12.55 9.14
N ASP A 91 -11.28 12.41 10.45
CA ASP A 91 -10.47 13.39 11.18
C ASP A 91 -9.07 13.57 10.57
N THR A 92 -8.45 12.47 10.12
CA THR A 92 -7.14 12.52 9.44
C THR A 92 -7.24 13.34 8.15
N PHE A 93 -8.26 13.10 7.31
CA PHE A 93 -8.45 13.86 6.07
C PHE A 93 -8.81 15.32 6.33
N ARG A 94 -9.56 15.61 7.41
CA ARG A 94 -9.83 17.00 7.83
C ARG A 94 -8.53 17.74 8.20
N VAL A 95 -7.61 17.09 8.91
CA VAL A 95 -6.30 17.69 9.22
C VAL A 95 -5.46 17.87 7.95
N ILE A 96 -5.49 16.90 7.02
CA ILE A 96 -4.82 17.04 5.71
C ILE A 96 -5.34 18.28 4.98
N GLU A 97 -6.65 18.41 4.84
CA GLU A 97 -7.34 19.51 4.17
C GLU A 97 -7.00 20.86 4.80
N GLN A 98 -7.18 20.98 6.13
CA GLN A 98 -7.16 22.27 6.81
C GLN A 98 -5.75 22.74 7.24
N LYS A 99 -4.80 21.82 7.36
CA LYS A 99 -3.48 22.10 7.93
C LYS A 99 -2.34 21.69 7.01
N ILE A 100 -2.35 20.45 6.51
CA ILE A 100 -1.19 19.90 5.82
C ILE A 100 -1.06 20.46 4.40
N LEU A 101 -2.12 20.32 3.58
CA LEU A 101 -2.09 20.81 2.19
C LEU A 101 -1.84 22.32 2.11
N PRO A 102 -2.53 23.20 2.89
CA PRO A 102 -2.25 24.63 2.88
C PRO A 102 -0.81 24.97 3.30
N ASP A 103 -0.25 24.25 4.27
CA ASP A 103 1.15 24.45 4.69
C ASP A 103 2.14 24.05 3.59
N LEU A 104 1.94 22.91 2.94
CA LEU A 104 2.78 22.45 1.85
C LEU A 104 2.72 23.41 0.65
N CYS A 105 1.53 23.88 0.26
CA CYS A 105 1.38 24.88 -0.79
C CYS A 105 2.11 26.18 -0.46
N ARG A 106 1.98 26.66 0.78
CA ARG A 106 2.70 27.86 1.22
C ARG A 106 4.21 27.69 1.14
N ARG A 107 4.74 26.53 1.55
CA ARG A 107 6.18 26.21 1.49
C ARG A 107 6.66 26.10 0.06
N ALA A 108 5.92 25.41 -0.81
CA ALA A 108 6.25 25.30 -2.23
C ALA A 108 6.36 26.69 -2.87
N ARG A 109 5.39 27.58 -2.64
CA ARG A 109 5.43 28.97 -3.11
C ARG A 109 6.63 29.75 -2.57
N ALA A 110 6.90 29.63 -1.28
CA ALA A 110 8.04 30.30 -0.64
C ALA A 110 9.39 29.85 -1.21
N ALA A 111 9.48 28.60 -1.64
CA ALA A 111 10.66 28.00 -2.29
C ALA A 111 10.70 28.26 -3.82
N GLY A 112 9.70 28.91 -4.39
CA GLY A 112 9.61 29.17 -5.84
C GLY A 112 9.27 27.91 -6.65
N HIS A 113 8.73 26.88 -6.02
CA HIS A 113 8.29 25.66 -6.71
C HIS A 113 6.91 25.89 -7.34
N SER A 114 6.72 25.38 -8.54
CA SER A 114 5.43 25.37 -9.27
C SER A 114 4.70 24.03 -9.17
N LYS A 115 5.29 23.03 -8.50
CA LYS A 115 4.75 21.66 -8.40
C LYS A 115 4.72 21.19 -6.96
N LEU A 116 3.71 20.38 -6.65
CA LEU A 116 3.56 19.66 -5.39
C LEU A 116 3.23 18.19 -5.69
N SER A 117 4.03 17.27 -5.19
CA SER A 117 3.89 15.85 -5.43
C SER A 117 3.34 15.14 -4.18
N LEU A 118 2.23 14.45 -4.32
CA LEU A 118 1.58 13.67 -3.26
C LEU A 118 1.65 12.19 -3.63
N TRP A 119 1.99 11.33 -2.70
CA TRP A 119 2.11 9.90 -2.94
C TRP A 119 1.25 9.09 -1.97
N SER A 120 0.35 8.25 -2.50
CA SER A 120 -0.38 7.24 -1.74
C SER A 120 0.25 5.86 -2.00
N ALA A 121 0.98 5.34 -1.01
CA ALA A 121 1.73 4.08 -1.08
C ALA A 121 0.90 2.92 -0.50
N GLY A 122 0.62 1.90 -1.31
CA GLY A 122 -0.31 0.82 -0.99
C GLY A 122 -1.78 1.26 -1.14
N CYS A 123 -2.08 1.88 -2.28
CA CYS A 123 -3.34 2.60 -2.52
C CYS A 123 -4.57 1.70 -2.71
N ALA A 124 -4.40 0.39 -2.83
CA ALA A 124 -5.47 -0.56 -3.09
C ALA A 124 -6.34 -0.18 -4.30
N ALA A 125 -7.68 -0.19 -4.17
CA ALA A 125 -8.59 0.11 -5.27
C ALA A 125 -8.81 1.63 -5.51
N GLY A 126 -7.98 2.49 -4.94
CA GLY A 126 -7.92 3.91 -5.28
C GLY A 126 -8.71 4.84 -4.37
N GLU A 127 -9.44 4.35 -3.36
CA GLU A 127 -10.25 5.21 -2.49
C GLU A 127 -9.41 6.25 -1.73
N GLU A 128 -8.21 5.89 -1.28
CA GLU A 128 -7.32 6.80 -0.56
C GLU A 128 -6.75 7.90 -1.47
N PRO A 129 -6.08 7.60 -2.60
CA PRO A 129 -5.57 8.64 -3.49
C PRO A 129 -6.66 9.50 -4.09
N TYR A 130 -7.83 8.95 -4.39
CA TYR A 130 -8.95 9.77 -4.84
C TYR A 130 -9.54 10.65 -3.74
N SER A 131 -9.55 10.20 -2.48
CA SER A 131 -9.90 11.09 -1.35
C SER A 131 -8.93 12.27 -1.27
N LEU A 132 -7.64 12.03 -1.52
CA LEU A 132 -6.64 13.10 -1.57
C LEU A 132 -6.85 14.02 -2.78
N ALA A 133 -7.14 13.47 -3.96
CA ALA A 133 -7.42 14.24 -5.18
C ALA A 133 -8.67 15.12 -5.05
N LEU A 134 -9.72 14.65 -4.34
CA LEU A 134 -10.90 15.45 -4.02
C LEU A 134 -10.55 16.67 -3.16
N LEU A 135 -9.66 16.52 -2.17
CA LEU A 135 -9.18 17.66 -1.38
C LEU A 135 -8.34 18.63 -2.20
N VAL A 136 -7.56 18.12 -3.15
CA VAL A 136 -6.75 18.94 -4.06
C VAL A 136 -7.62 19.76 -5.00
N ASP A 137 -8.70 19.17 -5.56
CA ASP A 137 -9.63 19.88 -6.46
C ASP A 137 -10.39 21.00 -5.73
N ASP A 138 -10.69 20.83 -4.44
CA ASP A 138 -11.31 21.87 -3.61
C ASP A 138 -10.32 22.92 -3.10
N LEU A 139 -9.00 22.70 -3.28
CA LEU A 139 -7.97 23.60 -2.83
C LEU A 139 -7.75 24.72 -3.84
N SER A 140 -7.90 25.99 -3.41
CA SER A 140 -7.59 27.15 -4.24
C SER A 140 -6.06 27.30 -4.43
N ALA A 141 -5.51 26.54 -5.36
CA ALA A 141 -4.06 26.49 -5.63
C ALA A 141 -3.75 26.43 -7.13
N ASP A 142 -4.47 27.25 -7.94
CA ASP A 142 -4.36 27.29 -9.40
C ASP A 142 -2.96 27.64 -9.92
N ASP A 143 -2.11 28.19 -9.05
CA ASP A 143 -0.71 28.52 -9.32
C ASP A 143 0.27 27.36 -9.10
N LEU A 144 -0.23 26.21 -8.59
CA LEU A 144 0.56 25.01 -8.33
C LEU A 144 0.02 23.82 -9.13
N GLU A 145 0.89 23.14 -9.85
CA GLU A 145 0.57 21.84 -10.42
C GLU A 145 0.65 20.76 -9.30
N ILE A 146 -0.50 20.30 -8.81
CA ILE A 146 -0.56 19.25 -7.77
C ILE A 146 -0.91 17.93 -8.42
N ARG A 147 -0.10 16.90 -8.20
CA ARG A 147 -0.29 15.53 -8.71
C ARG A 147 -0.28 14.53 -7.59
N VAL A 148 -1.11 13.51 -7.73
CA VAL A 148 -1.19 12.37 -6.81
C VAL A 148 -0.66 11.14 -7.52
N LEU A 149 0.48 10.62 -7.09
CA LEU A 149 0.94 9.29 -7.48
C LEU A 149 0.34 8.27 -6.53
N ALA A 150 -0.27 7.23 -7.07
CA ALA A 150 -0.89 6.15 -6.31
C ALA A 150 -0.21 4.82 -6.69
N THR A 151 0.33 4.12 -5.72
CA THR A 151 1.06 2.87 -6.00
C THR A 151 0.54 1.70 -5.19
N ASP A 152 0.54 0.52 -5.81
CA ASP A 152 0.24 -0.76 -5.16
C ASP A 152 1.06 -1.86 -5.85
N ILE A 153 1.28 -2.97 -5.15
CA ILE A 153 1.97 -4.13 -5.72
C ILE A 153 1.11 -4.91 -6.72
N SER A 154 -0.22 -4.75 -6.64
CA SER A 154 -1.21 -5.55 -7.38
C SER A 154 -1.73 -4.79 -8.60
N GLU A 155 -1.19 -5.08 -9.78
CA GLU A 155 -1.68 -4.48 -11.03
C GLU A 155 -3.19 -4.69 -11.28
N PRO A 156 -3.81 -5.87 -11.01
CA PRO A 156 -5.27 -6.03 -11.16
C PRO A 156 -6.09 -5.08 -10.29
N VAL A 157 -5.58 -4.70 -9.12
CA VAL A 157 -6.23 -3.74 -8.23
C VAL A 157 -6.06 -2.31 -8.77
N LEU A 158 -4.90 -1.98 -9.32
CA LEU A 158 -4.64 -0.69 -9.97
C LEU A 158 -5.52 -0.51 -11.22
N GLU A 159 -5.71 -1.57 -12.02
CA GLU A 159 -6.65 -1.53 -13.14
C GLU A 159 -8.07 -1.19 -12.66
N THR A 160 -8.53 -1.81 -11.57
CA THR A 160 -9.81 -1.47 -10.95
C THR A 160 -9.84 -0.01 -10.50
N ALA A 161 -8.79 0.47 -9.85
CA ALA A 161 -8.67 1.86 -9.38
C ALA A 161 -8.76 2.87 -10.53
N ARG A 162 -8.10 2.61 -11.65
CA ARG A 162 -8.13 3.47 -12.86
C ARG A 162 -9.54 3.65 -13.42
N THR A 163 -10.45 2.68 -13.21
CA THR A 163 -11.85 2.82 -13.66
C THR A 163 -12.59 3.95 -12.96
N GLY A 164 -12.20 4.27 -11.73
CA GLY A 164 -12.88 5.23 -10.88
C GLY A 164 -14.33 4.83 -10.53
N LEU A 165 -14.62 3.52 -10.54
CA LEU A 165 -15.96 2.98 -10.29
C LEU A 165 -15.99 2.21 -8.97
N PHE A 166 -16.84 2.64 -8.04
CA PHE A 166 -16.87 2.16 -6.66
C PHE A 166 -18.24 1.68 -6.23
N ASP A 167 -18.29 0.58 -5.47
CA ASP A 167 -19.52 0.11 -4.85
C ASP A 167 -20.03 1.08 -3.77
N ILE A 168 -21.34 1.20 -3.63
CA ILE A 168 -21.98 2.06 -2.63
C ILE A 168 -21.47 1.80 -1.19
N SER A 169 -21.07 0.57 -0.90
CA SER A 169 -20.52 0.20 0.42
C SER A 169 -19.21 0.92 0.78
N ARG A 170 -18.48 1.45 -0.22
CA ARG A 170 -17.23 2.18 -0.04
C ARG A 170 -17.41 3.68 0.13
N MET A 171 -18.63 4.16 -0.06
CA MET A 171 -18.99 5.59 -0.05
C MET A 171 -19.44 6.10 1.32
N LYS A 172 -19.44 5.26 2.36
CA LYS A 172 -20.03 5.55 3.67
C LYS A 172 -19.54 6.84 4.34
N GLU A 173 -18.26 7.15 4.16
CA GLU A 173 -17.63 8.32 4.77
C GLU A 173 -17.57 9.52 3.80
N VAL A 174 -18.11 9.39 2.58
CA VAL A 174 -18.17 10.49 1.62
C VAL A 174 -19.32 11.42 2.01
N PRO A 175 -19.04 12.71 2.28
CA PRO A 175 -20.10 13.67 2.57
C PRO A 175 -21.04 13.85 1.37
N SER A 176 -22.35 14.03 1.62
CA SER A 176 -23.33 14.19 0.54
C SER A 176 -22.98 15.29 -0.47
N PRO A 177 -22.51 16.49 -0.06
CA PRO A 177 -22.10 17.50 -1.03
C PRO A 177 -20.95 17.07 -1.94
N VAL A 178 -19.99 16.29 -1.43
CA VAL A 178 -18.87 15.72 -2.20
C VAL A 178 -19.40 14.66 -3.15
N LEU A 179 -20.32 13.81 -2.69
CA LEU A 179 -20.94 12.79 -3.53
C LEU A 179 -21.67 13.41 -4.71
N ASP A 180 -22.50 14.42 -4.47
CA ASP A 180 -23.29 15.10 -5.51
C ASP A 180 -22.40 15.85 -6.52
N LYS A 181 -21.33 16.48 -6.04
CA LYS A 181 -20.39 17.25 -6.88
C LYS A 181 -19.55 16.33 -7.77
N TYR A 182 -18.96 15.30 -7.20
CA TYR A 182 -17.85 14.56 -7.80
C TYR A 182 -18.21 13.17 -8.32
N PHE A 183 -19.38 12.64 -7.98
CA PHE A 183 -19.74 11.28 -8.37
C PHE A 183 -21.01 11.24 -9.23
N ARG A 184 -21.10 10.24 -10.09
CA ARG A 184 -22.28 9.92 -10.88
C ARG A 184 -22.75 8.52 -10.53
N ALA A 185 -24.02 8.37 -10.18
CA ALA A 185 -24.60 7.08 -9.85
C ALA A 185 -24.72 6.21 -11.13
N GLU A 186 -24.24 4.98 -11.06
CA GLU A 186 -24.35 3.95 -12.10
C GLU A 186 -24.87 2.66 -11.43
N GLU A 187 -26.17 2.42 -11.47
CA GLU A 187 -26.87 1.31 -10.81
C GLU A 187 -26.56 1.26 -9.28
N GLN A 188 -25.79 0.28 -8.82
CA GLN A 188 -25.37 0.12 -7.41
C GLN A 188 -23.95 0.63 -7.15
N ARG A 189 -23.40 1.44 -8.05
CA ARG A 189 -22.04 1.98 -7.97
C ARG A 189 -22.03 3.48 -8.23
N TYR A 190 -20.90 4.07 -7.95
CA TYR A 190 -20.62 5.48 -8.18
C TYR A 190 -19.36 5.62 -9.03
N ARG A 191 -19.44 6.39 -10.10
CA ARG A 191 -18.29 6.76 -10.93
C ARG A 191 -17.78 8.14 -10.55
N LEU A 192 -16.52 8.23 -10.25
CA LEU A 192 -15.84 9.50 -10.04
C LEU A 192 -15.69 10.26 -11.35
N ILE A 193 -15.89 11.57 -11.33
CA ILE A 193 -15.76 12.42 -12.54
C ILE A 193 -14.33 12.42 -13.08
N GLU A 194 -14.20 12.62 -14.38
CA GLU A 194 -12.92 12.56 -15.09
C GLU A 194 -11.90 13.60 -14.62
N PRO A 195 -12.24 14.88 -14.36
CA PRO A 195 -11.26 15.86 -13.89
C PRO A 195 -10.50 15.42 -12.65
N VAL A 196 -11.21 14.84 -11.65
CA VAL A 196 -10.57 14.33 -10.42
C VAL A 196 -9.77 13.05 -10.68
N ARG A 197 -10.26 12.17 -11.57
CA ARG A 197 -9.51 10.97 -11.96
C ARG A 197 -8.16 11.30 -12.60
N ASN A 198 -8.12 12.36 -13.40
CA ASN A 198 -6.90 12.82 -14.09
C ASN A 198 -5.85 13.45 -13.17
N LEU A 199 -6.19 13.74 -11.92
CA LEU A 199 -5.22 14.18 -10.90
C LEU A 199 -4.39 13.02 -10.33
N VAL A 200 -4.82 11.76 -10.56
CA VAL A 200 -4.21 10.57 -9.98
C VAL A 200 -3.56 9.71 -11.05
N GLU A 201 -2.27 9.47 -10.89
CA GLU A 201 -1.51 8.50 -11.68
C GLU A 201 -1.34 7.21 -10.90
N PHE A 202 -1.63 6.05 -11.53
CA PHE A 202 -1.49 4.74 -10.91
C PHE A 202 -0.31 3.96 -11.48
N GLN A 203 0.58 3.49 -10.62
CA GLN A 203 1.79 2.76 -10.98
C GLN A 203 1.98 1.52 -10.08
N ALA A 204 2.39 0.39 -10.68
CA ALA A 204 2.84 -0.75 -9.90
C ALA A 204 4.15 -0.42 -9.18
N HIS A 205 4.20 -0.67 -7.88
CA HIS A 205 5.39 -0.44 -7.07
C HIS A 205 5.36 -1.33 -5.82
N ASN A 206 6.47 -2.02 -5.59
CA ASN A 206 6.68 -2.83 -4.41
C ASN A 206 7.55 -2.08 -3.39
N ILE A 207 6.91 -1.51 -2.36
CA ILE A 207 7.62 -0.77 -1.29
C ILE A 207 8.67 -1.59 -0.54
N MET A 208 8.70 -2.93 -0.73
CA MET A 208 9.69 -3.80 -0.11
C MET A 208 10.95 -3.95 -0.94
N THR A 209 10.80 -4.18 -2.23
CA THR A 209 11.90 -4.56 -3.13
C THR A 209 12.38 -3.44 -4.00
N ASP A 210 11.49 -2.53 -4.41
CA ASP A 210 11.87 -1.47 -5.33
C ASP A 210 12.71 -0.42 -4.61
N CYS A 211 13.82 -0.04 -5.24
CA CYS A 211 14.77 0.91 -4.66
C CYS A 211 14.38 2.36 -4.95
N ASP A 212 13.70 2.60 -6.07
CA ASP A 212 13.36 3.94 -6.55
C ASP A 212 12.03 4.41 -5.94
N TYR A 213 12.13 5.03 -4.77
CA TYR A 213 10.98 5.68 -4.15
C TYR A 213 10.75 7.04 -4.80
N PRO A 214 9.52 7.34 -5.25
CA PRO A 214 9.22 8.63 -5.86
C PRO A 214 9.38 9.77 -4.85
N ALA A 215 10.05 10.83 -5.26
CA ALA A 215 10.12 12.04 -4.45
C ALA A 215 8.71 12.64 -4.27
N ALA A 216 8.35 12.97 -3.04
CA ALA A 216 7.03 13.49 -2.73
C ALA A 216 7.09 14.48 -1.57
N ASP A 217 6.23 15.49 -1.58
CA ASP A 217 6.07 16.44 -0.48
C ASP A 217 5.16 15.91 0.63
N LEU A 218 4.29 14.95 0.26
CA LEU A 218 3.40 14.25 1.18
C LEU A 218 3.34 12.77 0.78
N ILE A 219 3.52 11.88 1.77
CA ILE A 219 3.34 10.43 1.63
C ILE A 219 2.22 9.97 2.55
N LEU A 220 1.20 9.31 1.97
CA LEU A 220 0.23 8.50 2.70
C LEU A 220 0.64 7.03 2.57
N CYS A 221 0.89 6.37 3.70
CA CYS A 221 1.10 4.91 3.75
C CYS A 221 0.29 4.36 4.93
N ARG A 222 -1.00 4.08 4.69
CA ARG A 222 -1.93 3.80 5.77
C ARG A 222 -2.46 2.37 5.72
N ASN A 223 -2.36 1.68 6.85
CA ASN A 223 -2.78 0.29 7.00
C ASN A 223 -2.02 -0.71 6.08
N VAL A 224 -0.78 -0.39 5.77
CA VAL A 224 0.14 -1.17 4.95
C VAL A 224 1.29 -1.72 5.80
N LEU A 225 1.92 -0.88 6.64
CA LEU A 225 3.07 -1.28 7.46
C LEU A 225 2.70 -2.36 8.50
N ILE A 226 1.44 -2.47 8.86
CA ILE A 226 0.95 -3.49 9.80
C ILE A 226 1.24 -4.93 9.36
N TYR A 227 1.50 -5.14 8.08
CA TYR A 227 1.78 -6.46 7.51
C TYR A 227 3.24 -6.86 7.59
N PHE A 228 4.14 -5.91 7.78
CA PHE A 228 5.59 -6.10 7.77
C PHE A 228 6.17 -6.31 9.17
N SER A 229 7.31 -7.01 9.24
CA SER A 229 8.10 -7.13 10.46
C SER A 229 8.66 -5.77 10.90
N ARG A 230 9.12 -5.66 12.15
CA ARG A 230 9.70 -4.42 12.66
C ARG A 230 10.90 -3.92 11.84
N PRO A 231 11.90 -4.75 11.54
CA PRO A 231 13.04 -4.33 10.73
C PRO A 231 12.61 -3.81 9.35
N GLU A 232 11.63 -4.47 8.72
CA GLU A 232 11.12 -4.05 7.43
C GLU A 232 10.38 -2.70 7.50
N GLN A 233 9.58 -2.50 8.55
CA GLN A 233 8.94 -1.19 8.77
C GLN A 233 9.99 -0.08 8.88
N GLU A 234 11.07 -0.29 9.61
CA GLU A 234 12.15 0.69 9.75
C GLU A 234 12.85 0.96 8.41
N ARG A 235 13.08 -0.08 7.61
CA ARG A 235 13.66 0.04 6.27
C ARG A 235 12.76 0.88 5.34
N ILE A 236 11.46 0.59 5.31
CA ILE A 236 10.48 1.33 4.52
C ILE A 236 10.41 2.80 4.98
N LEU A 237 10.30 3.02 6.29
CA LEU A 237 10.23 4.37 6.85
C LEU A 237 11.49 5.20 6.57
N ARG A 238 12.67 4.59 6.55
CA ARG A 238 13.93 5.23 6.17
C ARG A 238 13.90 5.68 4.70
N ARG A 239 13.38 4.84 3.82
CA ARG A 239 13.19 5.19 2.41
C ARG A 239 12.16 6.30 2.22
N PHE A 240 11.05 6.28 2.97
CA PHE A 240 10.10 7.40 2.98
C PHE A 240 10.75 8.70 3.46
N ALA A 241 11.60 8.62 4.49
CA ALA A 241 12.34 9.79 4.94
C ALA A 241 13.27 10.35 3.85
N ALA A 242 13.89 9.48 3.04
CA ALA A 242 14.72 9.89 1.92
C ALA A 242 13.92 10.46 0.74
N ALA A 243 12.70 9.97 0.52
CA ALA A 243 11.80 10.43 -0.54
C ALA A 243 11.13 11.79 -0.22
N LEU A 244 11.04 12.16 1.07
CA LEU A 244 10.47 13.42 1.54
C LEU A 244 11.52 14.51 1.67
N PRO A 245 11.26 15.74 1.22
CA PRO A 245 12.09 16.88 1.56
C PRO A 245 11.98 17.21 3.07
N PRO A 246 12.92 17.98 3.64
CA PRO A 246 12.74 18.55 4.98
C PRO A 246 11.37 19.25 5.10
N HIS A 247 10.69 18.98 6.21
CA HIS A 247 9.31 19.41 6.48
C HIS A 247 8.21 18.78 5.59
N GLY A 248 8.53 17.84 4.70
CA GLY A 248 7.56 17.01 4.02
C GLY A 248 6.71 16.21 5.02
N ALA A 249 5.53 15.77 4.63
CA ALA A 249 4.60 15.12 5.53
C ALA A 249 4.51 13.60 5.27
N LEU A 250 4.57 12.80 6.35
CA LEU A 250 4.27 11.37 6.33
C LEU A 250 3.02 11.10 7.15
N ILE A 251 2.06 10.39 6.56
CA ILE A 251 0.80 10.03 7.22
C ILE A 251 0.65 8.52 7.25
N LEU A 252 0.53 7.98 8.45
CA LEU A 252 0.38 6.55 8.71
C LEU A 252 -1.06 6.21 9.13
N GLY A 253 -1.41 4.92 9.13
CA GLY A 253 -2.66 4.45 9.70
C GLY A 253 -2.65 4.50 11.23
N ARG A 254 -3.83 4.59 11.85
CA ARG A 254 -3.98 4.75 13.32
C ARG A 254 -3.28 3.66 14.14
N SER A 255 -3.16 2.45 13.60
CA SER A 255 -2.47 1.32 14.25
C SER A 255 -0.97 1.26 13.98
N GLU A 256 -0.44 2.20 13.19
CA GLU A 256 0.94 2.28 12.79
C GLU A 256 1.64 3.39 13.57
N THR A 257 2.90 3.19 13.89
CA THR A 257 3.67 4.19 14.64
C THR A 257 5.15 4.06 14.32
N ILE A 258 5.84 5.18 14.32
CA ILE A 258 7.28 5.23 14.13
C ILE A 258 7.95 4.87 15.46
N THR A 259 8.83 3.85 15.44
CA THR A 259 9.55 3.35 16.61
C THR A 259 11.03 3.15 16.25
N GLY A 260 11.89 2.96 17.25
CA GLY A 260 13.32 2.74 17.02
C GLY A 260 14.07 4.01 16.60
N ASP A 261 15.22 3.81 15.95
CA ASP A 261 16.14 4.89 15.59
C ASP A 261 15.62 5.76 14.45
N ILE A 262 14.66 5.24 13.68
CA ILE A 262 14.00 6.00 12.60
C ILE A 262 13.24 7.24 13.11
N ARG A 263 12.94 7.31 14.41
CA ARG A 263 12.19 8.41 15.03
C ARG A 263 12.88 9.77 14.89
N HIS A 264 14.19 9.83 14.79
CA HIS A 264 14.90 11.12 14.65
C HIS A 264 14.67 11.78 13.28
N TYR A 265 14.28 11.00 12.25
CA TYR A 265 13.92 11.55 10.95
C TYR A 265 12.50 12.14 10.89
N PHE A 266 11.69 11.92 11.93
CA PHE A 266 10.28 12.32 11.91
C PHE A 266 9.85 12.94 13.24
N LYS A 267 9.30 14.15 13.17
CA LYS A 267 8.66 14.83 14.29
C LYS A 267 7.15 14.59 14.22
N SER A 268 6.55 14.06 15.29
CA SER A 268 5.09 13.90 15.37
C SER A 268 4.44 15.29 15.47
N GLU A 269 3.54 15.61 14.54
CA GLU A 269 2.83 16.88 14.49
C GLU A 269 1.37 16.73 14.96
N PHE A 270 0.67 15.70 14.48
CA PHE A 270 -0.67 15.33 14.92
C PHE A 270 -0.67 13.85 15.37
N PRO A 271 -0.43 13.59 16.66
CA PRO A 271 -0.22 12.22 17.15
C PRO A 271 -1.44 11.30 16.99
N MET A 272 -2.65 11.84 17.14
CA MET A 272 -3.89 11.07 17.04
C MET A 272 -4.17 10.61 15.59
N GLU A 273 -3.84 11.43 14.63
CA GLU A 273 -4.00 11.19 13.19
C GLU A 273 -2.79 10.50 12.56
N ARG A 274 -1.70 10.28 13.35
CA ARG A 274 -0.44 9.69 12.90
C ARG A 274 0.24 10.48 11.77
N ILE A 275 0.22 11.80 11.88
CA ILE A 275 0.86 12.72 10.94
C ILE A 275 2.20 13.16 11.52
N TYR A 276 3.22 13.03 10.69
CA TYR A 276 4.61 13.31 11.03
C TYR A 276 5.21 14.27 10.01
N ARG A 277 6.16 15.11 10.47
CA ARG A 277 7.00 15.95 9.61
C ARG A 277 8.41 15.38 9.53
N ARG A 278 8.93 15.34 8.30
CA ARG A 278 10.34 15.04 8.05
C ARG A 278 11.20 16.12 8.73
N THR A 279 12.19 15.71 9.51
CA THR A 279 13.18 16.60 10.14
C THR A 279 14.25 17.03 9.11
N GLU A 280 15.21 17.87 9.51
CA GLU A 280 16.34 18.27 8.66
C GLU A 280 17.52 17.27 8.74
N GLU A 281 17.42 16.26 9.60
CA GLU A 281 18.48 15.29 9.81
C GLU A 281 18.87 14.59 8.49
N PRO A 282 20.17 14.49 8.17
CA PRO A 282 20.65 13.76 7.00
C PRO A 282 20.20 12.30 7.03
N ILE A 283 19.79 11.76 5.87
CA ILE A 283 19.39 10.36 5.78
C ILE A 283 20.59 9.49 5.45
N GLU A 284 20.86 8.54 6.32
CA GLU A 284 21.76 7.44 6.04
C GLU A 284 20.96 6.27 5.47
N LEU A 285 21.05 6.05 4.16
CA LEU A 285 20.56 4.83 3.54
C LEU A 285 21.66 3.78 3.67
N PRO A 286 21.40 2.62 4.29
CA PRO A 286 22.36 1.53 4.28
C PRO A 286 22.62 1.13 2.83
N ASP A 287 23.88 0.85 2.51
CA ASP A 287 24.26 0.30 1.22
C ASP A 287 23.40 -0.95 0.95
N PHE A 288 22.69 -0.93 -0.17
CA PHE A 288 21.92 -2.08 -0.59
C PHE A 288 22.90 -3.17 -1.01
N GLU A 289 23.17 -4.12 -0.14
CA GLU A 289 23.65 -5.43 -0.57
C GLU A 289 22.58 -5.99 -1.52
N ASN A 290 22.95 -6.04 -2.80
CA ASN A 290 22.16 -6.72 -3.82
C ASN A 290 21.98 -8.18 -3.35
N PRO A 291 20.74 -8.67 -3.06
CA PRO A 291 20.55 -10.05 -2.60
C PRO A 291 20.99 -11.11 -3.61
N ALA A 292 21.47 -10.72 -4.81
CA ALA A 292 22.04 -11.58 -5.82
C ALA A 292 23.59 -11.66 -5.79
N ALA A 293 24.26 -10.98 -4.85
CA ALA A 293 25.70 -11.15 -4.67
C ALA A 293 25.96 -12.34 -3.75
N GLU A 294 26.18 -13.53 -4.31
CA GLU A 294 26.67 -14.69 -3.59
C GLU A 294 27.99 -14.34 -2.85
N PRO A 295 28.20 -14.80 -1.60
CA PRO A 295 29.46 -14.65 -0.89
C PRO A 295 30.46 -15.68 -1.44
N GLY A 296 31.20 -15.32 -2.51
CA GLY A 296 32.15 -16.26 -3.08
C GLY A 296 33.00 -15.69 -4.19
N SER A 297 33.87 -14.70 -3.94
CA SER A 297 35.18 -14.59 -4.62
C SER A 297 36.10 -13.57 -3.94
N ARG A 298 36.58 -13.89 -2.75
CA ARG A 298 37.86 -13.32 -2.31
C ARG A 298 38.93 -14.15 -2.96
N LEU A 299 39.41 -13.73 -4.12
CA LEU A 299 40.66 -14.16 -4.67
C LEU A 299 41.78 -13.76 -3.68
N MET A 300 42.35 -14.77 -3.02
CA MET A 300 43.63 -14.65 -2.33
C MET A 300 44.69 -14.28 -3.38
N THR A 301 45.16 -13.07 -3.35
CA THR A 301 46.48 -12.74 -3.92
C THR A 301 47.49 -12.95 -2.81
N THR A 302 48.15 -14.10 -2.89
CA THR A 302 49.42 -14.38 -2.18
C THR A 302 50.55 -13.59 -2.82
N ARG A 303 51.30 -12.97 -1.98
CA ARG A 303 52.74 -12.83 -2.07
C ARG A 303 53.38 -13.50 -0.92
#